data_c05372db210cdbb268806b8ea4b270c5
#
_entry.id   c05372db210cdbb268806b8ea4b270c5
#
_cell.length_a   1.000
_cell.length_b   1.000
_cell.length_c   1.000
_cell.angle_alpha   90.00
_cell.angle_beta   90.00
_cell.angle_gamma   90.00
#
_symmetry.space_group_name_H-M   'P 1'
#
loop_
_entity.id
_entity.type
_entity.pdbx_description
1 polymer ?
#
loop_
_entity_poly.entity_id
_entity_poly.type
_entity_poly.pdbx_seq_one_letter_code
_entity_poly.pdbx_strand_id
1 'polypeptide(L)'
;MKKKQVVLVPNGPPKHAFLSPAMRAGDFIYASGNVGLLPGKPAHGEKGKGWMPGELISGGIEAQTRQTIENLRTLLEAAGATLDDIVKVNTFLRDIDRDFHAYNDVYQEYFKVDPPARSTVEAKIYNHILIEIECIAYKPLA
;
A
#
# COMPACT_ATOMS: atom_id res chain seq x y z
N MET A 1 -4.09 10.80 -26.58
CA MET A 1 -3.38 10.25 -25.38
C MET A 1 -4.32 10.29 -24.18
N LYS A 2 -4.47 9.19 -23.47
CA LYS A 2 -5.29 9.18 -22.26
C LYS A 2 -4.63 10.04 -21.19
N LYS A 3 -5.39 10.93 -20.55
CA LYS A 3 -4.89 11.81 -19.47
C LYS A 3 -4.45 11.06 -18.23
N LYS A 4 -4.94 9.85 -18.02
CA LYS A 4 -4.56 8.94 -16.92
C LYS A 4 -4.65 7.49 -17.39
N GLN A 5 -3.87 6.63 -16.76
CA GLN A 5 -3.81 5.19 -17.07
C GLN A 5 -3.90 4.38 -15.78
N VAL A 6 -4.73 3.33 -15.81
CA VAL A 6 -4.80 2.36 -14.72
C VAL A 6 -3.53 1.52 -14.72
N VAL A 7 -2.93 1.33 -13.56
CA VAL A 7 -1.82 0.40 -13.34
C VAL A 7 -2.40 -0.88 -12.74
N LEU A 8 -2.14 -2.01 -13.39
CA LEU A 8 -2.52 -3.34 -12.92
C LEU A 8 -1.28 -4.17 -12.68
N VAL A 9 -1.29 -4.97 -11.61
CA VAL A 9 -0.21 -5.92 -11.33
C VAL A 9 -0.44 -7.16 -12.19
N PRO A 10 0.55 -7.60 -13.01
CA PRO A 10 0.43 -8.86 -13.74
C PRO A 10 0.16 -10.03 -12.79
N ASN A 11 -0.86 -10.84 -13.10
CA ASN A 11 -1.34 -11.93 -12.24
C ASN A 11 -1.80 -11.49 -10.84
N GLY A 12 -1.98 -10.21 -10.63
CA GLY A 12 -2.53 -9.65 -9.41
C GLY A 12 -4.06 -9.65 -9.41
N PRO A 13 -4.65 -9.06 -8.37
CA PRO A 13 -6.10 -8.96 -8.28
C PRO A 13 -6.65 -8.12 -9.44
N PRO A 14 -7.84 -8.45 -9.95
CA PRO A 14 -8.49 -7.66 -10.98
C PRO A 14 -8.84 -6.26 -10.45
N LYS A 15 -9.03 -5.33 -11.38
CA LYS A 15 -9.55 -4.02 -11.05
C LYS A 15 -10.92 -4.15 -10.38
N HIS A 16 -11.08 -3.51 -9.24
CA HIS A 16 -12.39 -3.43 -8.56
C HIS A 16 -13.31 -2.42 -9.26
N ALA A 17 -14.62 -2.58 -9.06
CA ALA A 17 -15.62 -1.64 -9.60
C ALA A 17 -15.48 -0.23 -9.02
N PHE A 18 -14.91 -0.09 -7.82
CA PHE A 18 -14.86 1.16 -7.06
C PHE A 18 -13.44 1.72 -6.85
N LEU A 19 -12.38 1.01 -7.24
CA LEU A 19 -11.01 1.51 -7.17
C LEU A 19 -10.08 0.83 -8.16
N SER A 20 -9.01 1.51 -8.53
CA SER A 20 -7.88 0.94 -9.27
C SER A 20 -6.70 0.74 -8.30
N PRO A 21 -5.85 -0.26 -8.50
CA PRO A 21 -4.66 -0.45 -7.66
C PRO A 21 -3.74 0.77 -7.63
N ALA A 22 -3.52 1.35 -8.79
CA ALA A 22 -2.84 2.63 -8.93
C ALA A 22 -3.26 3.32 -10.23
N MET A 23 -2.96 4.60 -10.29
CA MET A 23 -3.25 5.44 -11.45
C MET A 23 -2.00 6.22 -11.82
N ARG A 24 -1.58 6.12 -13.08
CA ARG A 24 -0.55 7.00 -13.62
C ARG A 24 -1.20 8.25 -14.22
N ALA A 25 -0.67 9.40 -13.89
CA ALA A 25 -1.03 10.69 -14.49
C ALA A 25 0.26 11.44 -14.81
N GLY A 26 0.63 11.47 -16.09
CA GLY A 26 1.94 12.01 -16.51
C GLY A 26 3.08 11.24 -15.86
N ASP A 27 3.97 11.96 -15.21
CA ASP A 27 5.16 11.39 -14.54
C ASP A 27 4.87 10.86 -13.13
N PHE A 28 3.65 11.03 -12.63
CA PHE A 28 3.27 10.62 -11.28
C PHE A 28 2.45 9.32 -11.27
N ILE A 29 2.68 8.52 -10.24
CA ILE A 29 1.94 7.29 -9.96
C ILE A 29 1.28 7.45 -8.59
N TYR A 30 -0.03 7.28 -8.54
CA TYR A 30 -0.85 7.37 -7.34
C TYR A 30 -1.30 5.98 -6.96
N ALA A 31 -0.76 5.43 -5.87
CA ALA A 31 -1.16 4.12 -5.38
C ALA A 31 -2.36 4.25 -4.45
N SER A 32 -3.32 3.36 -4.60
CA SER A 32 -4.39 3.19 -3.62
C SER A 32 -3.83 2.70 -2.29
N GLY A 33 -4.59 2.85 -1.22
CA GLY A 33 -4.23 2.32 0.08
C GLY A 33 -3.95 0.83 0.01
N ASN A 34 -2.79 0.43 0.50
CA ASN A 34 -2.36 -0.96 0.61
C ASN A 34 -2.31 -1.38 2.06
N VAL A 35 -2.63 -2.64 2.29
CA VAL A 35 -2.61 -3.29 3.60
C VAL A 35 -1.80 -4.59 3.51
N GLY A 36 -1.55 -5.24 4.63
CA GLY A 36 -0.69 -6.42 4.69
C GLY A 36 -1.32 -7.71 4.17
N LEU A 37 -1.93 -7.69 3.00
CA LEU A 37 -2.51 -8.87 2.38
C LEU A 37 -1.43 -9.73 1.71
N LEU A 38 -1.53 -11.04 1.90
CA LEU A 38 -0.68 -12.01 1.21
C LEU A 38 -1.05 -12.07 -0.29
N PRO A 39 -0.06 -12.12 -1.20
CA PRO A 39 -0.33 -12.24 -2.63
C PRO A 39 -1.12 -13.52 -2.99
N GLY A 40 -2.04 -13.41 -3.96
CA GLY A 40 -2.71 -14.55 -4.57
C GLY A 40 -3.76 -15.25 -3.70
N LYS A 41 -4.13 -14.67 -2.58
CA LYS A 41 -5.17 -15.25 -1.71
C LYS A 41 -6.54 -14.68 -2.05
N PRO A 42 -7.59 -15.52 -2.12
CA PRO A 42 -8.93 -15.07 -2.49
C PRO A 42 -9.61 -14.25 -1.39
N ALA A 43 -10.57 -13.45 -1.79
CA ALA A 43 -11.46 -12.79 -0.85
C ALA A 43 -12.25 -13.83 -0.03
N HIS A 44 -12.55 -13.50 1.21
CA HIS A 44 -13.30 -14.38 2.12
C HIS A 44 -14.14 -13.57 3.09
N GLY A 45 -14.96 -14.26 3.88
CA GLY A 45 -15.86 -13.62 4.83
C GLY A 45 -17.17 -13.16 4.20
N GLU A 46 -18.07 -12.67 5.04
CA GLU A 46 -19.40 -12.19 4.64
C GLU A 46 -19.42 -10.67 4.54
N LYS A 47 -19.98 -10.14 3.47
CA LYS A 47 -20.15 -8.68 3.30
C LYS A 47 -20.93 -8.09 4.48
N GLY A 48 -20.36 -7.05 5.11
CA GLY A 48 -20.92 -6.45 6.32
C GLY A 48 -20.57 -7.16 7.62
N LYS A 49 -19.91 -8.34 7.55
CA LYS A 49 -19.48 -9.12 8.72
C LYS A 49 -18.07 -9.69 8.51
N GLY A 50 -17.07 -8.83 8.50
CA GLY A 50 -15.68 -9.29 8.41
C GLY A 50 -15.22 -9.75 7.03
N TRP A 51 -15.84 -9.24 5.97
CA TRP A 51 -15.35 -9.50 4.61
C TRP A 51 -13.93 -8.94 4.43
N MET A 52 -13.06 -9.73 3.79
CA MET A 52 -11.69 -9.35 3.46
C MET A 52 -11.42 -9.62 1.97
N PRO A 53 -10.73 -8.70 1.27
CA PRO A 53 -10.38 -8.91 -0.13
C PRO A 53 -9.27 -9.94 -0.35
N GLY A 54 -8.70 -10.49 0.70
CA GLY A 54 -7.62 -11.47 0.68
C GLY A 54 -7.31 -11.94 2.08
N GLU A 55 -6.15 -12.57 2.26
CA GLU A 55 -5.68 -13.06 3.55
C GLU A 55 -4.66 -12.08 4.15
N LEU A 56 -4.94 -11.58 5.34
CA LEU A 56 -4.03 -10.70 6.08
C LEU A 56 -2.89 -11.52 6.69
N ILE A 57 -1.65 -11.03 6.53
CA ILE A 57 -0.49 -11.67 7.15
C ILE A 57 -0.62 -11.68 8.67
N SER A 58 -0.21 -12.76 9.31
CA SER A 58 -0.11 -12.85 10.77
C SER A 58 1.22 -12.28 11.28
N GLY A 59 1.28 -11.90 12.55
CA GLY A 59 2.51 -11.42 13.19
C GLY A 59 2.48 -9.94 13.63
N GLY A 60 1.31 -9.32 13.63
CA GLY A 60 1.13 -7.97 14.17
C GLY A 60 1.65 -6.85 13.28
N ILE A 61 1.94 -5.70 13.90
CA ILE A 61 2.25 -4.46 13.17
C ILE A 61 3.53 -4.58 12.32
N GLU A 62 4.56 -5.23 12.81
CA GLU A 62 5.81 -5.37 12.06
C GLU A 62 5.61 -6.18 10.78
N ALA A 63 4.94 -7.33 10.89
CA ALA A 63 4.64 -8.18 9.74
C ALA A 63 3.69 -7.47 8.76
N GLN A 64 2.67 -6.81 9.25
CA GLN A 64 1.74 -6.07 8.39
C GLN A 64 2.39 -4.88 7.71
N THR A 65 3.27 -4.15 8.38
CA THR A 65 4.03 -3.04 7.78
C THR A 65 4.92 -3.55 6.65
N ARG A 66 5.67 -4.61 6.90
CA ARG A 66 6.56 -5.21 5.91
C ARG A 66 5.80 -5.69 4.68
N GLN A 67 4.73 -6.44 4.88
CA GLN A 67 3.92 -6.94 3.77
C GLN A 67 3.25 -5.80 2.99
N THR A 68 2.78 -4.76 3.67
CA THR A 68 2.19 -3.59 3.03
C THR A 68 3.20 -2.90 2.10
N ILE A 69 4.43 -2.69 2.56
CA ILE A 69 5.49 -2.06 1.75
C ILE A 69 5.89 -2.97 0.57
N GLU A 70 5.96 -4.29 0.80
CA GLU A 70 6.24 -5.23 -0.31
C GLU A 70 5.12 -5.22 -1.35
N ASN A 71 3.86 -5.08 -0.95
CA ASN A 71 2.75 -4.93 -1.87
C ASN A 71 2.85 -3.63 -2.69
N LEU A 72 3.26 -2.52 -2.05
CA LEU A 72 3.55 -1.27 -2.75
C LEU A 72 4.72 -1.41 -3.74
N ARG A 73 5.78 -2.11 -3.35
CA ARG A 73 6.91 -2.41 -4.25
C ARG A 73 6.43 -3.10 -5.52
N THR A 74 5.68 -4.18 -5.38
CA THR A 74 5.14 -4.95 -6.51
C THR A 74 4.28 -4.07 -7.43
N LEU A 75 3.43 -3.24 -6.84
CA LEU A 75 2.58 -2.33 -7.58
C LEU A 75 3.38 -1.27 -8.37
N LEU A 76 4.39 -0.67 -7.73
CA LEU A 76 5.25 0.32 -8.37
C LEU A 76 6.10 -0.29 -9.48
N GLU A 77 6.63 -1.48 -9.28
CA GLU A 77 7.37 -2.21 -10.32
C GLU A 77 6.51 -2.50 -11.55
N ALA A 78 5.23 -2.83 -11.36
CA ALA A 78 4.27 -2.97 -12.45
C ALA A 78 4.06 -1.67 -13.24
N ALA A 79 4.33 -0.52 -12.62
CA ALA A 79 4.26 0.80 -13.25
C ALA A 79 5.63 1.29 -13.78
N GLY A 80 6.68 0.47 -13.68
CA GLY A 80 8.04 0.84 -14.08
C GLY A 80 8.79 1.69 -13.07
N ALA A 81 8.35 1.72 -11.81
CA ALA A 81 8.96 2.49 -10.72
C ALA A 81 9.49 1.58 -9.62
N THR A 82 10.15 2.18 -8.63
CA THR A 82 10.66 1.48 -7.45
C THR A 82 10.24 2.22 -6.18
N LEU A 83 10.52 1.67 -5.01
CA LEU A 83 10.28 2.34 -3.74
C LEU A 83 11.07 3.67 -3.64
N ASP A 84 12.23 3.77 -4.28
CA ASP A 84 13.05 4.99 -4.27
C ASP A 84 12.42 6.14 -5.06
N ASP A 85 11.46 5.84 -5.92
CA ASP A 85 10.71 6.85 -6.68
C ASP A 85 9.56 7.47 -5.88
N ILE A 86 9.27 6.96 -4.66
CA ILE A 86 8.20 7.49 -3.82
C ILE A 86 8.58 8.87 -3.28
N VAL A 87 7.71 9.85 -3.48
CA VAL A 87 7.89 11.23 -3.00
C VAL A 87 7.00 11.57 -1.81
N LYS A 88 5.88 10.89 -1.65
CA LYS A 88 4.93 11.11 -0.55
C LYS A 88 4.32 9.81 -0.07
N VAL A 89 4.26 9.65 1.24
CA VAL A 89 3.60 8.53 1.92
C VAL A 89 2.57 9.08 2.90
N ASN A 90 1.37 8.52 2.89
CA ASN A 90 0.39 8.69 3.95
C ASN A 90 0.13 7.33 4.60
N THR A 91 0.33 7.26 5.90
CA THR A 91 0.12 6.05 6.69
C THR A 91 -1.03 6.25 7.68
N PHE A 92 -1.89 5.25 7.74
CA PHE A 92 -2.98 5.14 8.69
C PHE A 92 -2.70 3.97 9.62
N LEU A 93 -2.64 4.24 10.93
CA LEU A 93 -2.45 3.21 11.95
C LEU A 93 -3.75 3.06 12.75
N ARG A 94 -4.14 1.81 13.03
CA ARG A 94 -5.32 1.57 13.86
C ARG A 94 -5.11 2.03 15.31
N ASP A 95 -3.90 1.85 15.85
CA ASP A 95 -3.52 2.22 17.21
C ASP A 95 -2.13 2.86 17.16
N ILE A 96 -2.10 4.18 16.97
CA ILE A 96 -0.85 4.90 16.76
C ILE A 96 0.02 4.90 18.03
N ASP A 97 -0.58 4.99 19.20
CA ASP A 97 0.16 5.02 20.47
C ASP A 97 0.90 3.70 20.72
N ARG A 98 0.27 2.58 20.37
CA ARG A 98 0.87 1.25 20.53
C ARG A 98 1.90 0.95 19.45
N ASP A 99 1.63 1.30 18.19
CA ASP A 99 2.32 0.73 17.04
C ASP A 99 3.32 1.67 16.35
N PHE A 100 3.35 2.96 16.70
CA PHE A 100 4.14 3.97 15.97
C PHE A 100 5.64 3.62 15.90
N HIS A 101 6.24 3.22 17.01
CA HIS A 101 7.68 2.91 17.04
C HIS A 101 8.02 1.64 16.26
N ALA A 102 7.27 0.56 16.43
CA ALA A 102 7.49 -0.70 15.70
C ALA A 102 7.27 -0.52 14.20
N TYR A 103 6.26 0.27 13.80
CA TYR A 103 6.06 0.66 12.41
C TYR A 103 7.27 1.42 11.86
N ASN A 104 7.76 2.43 12.57
CA ASN A 104 8.93 3.20 12.15
C ASN A 104 10.19 2.34 11.99
N ASP A 105 10.40 1.37 12.87
CA ASP A 105 11.55 0.48 12.80
C ASP A 105 11.58 -0.31 11.49
N VAL A 106 10.43 -0.86 11.08
CA VAL A 106 10.31 -1.54 9.79
C VAL A 106 10.41 -0.56 8.61
N TYR A 107 9.74 0.57 8.70
CA TYR A 107 9.75 1.60 7.66
C TYR A 107 11.17 2.06 7.32
N GLN A 108 12.01 2.28 8.33
CA GLN A 108 13.40 2.69 8.15
C GLN A 108 14.25 1.67 7.40
N GLU A 109 13.93 0.39 7.47
CA GLU A 109 14.64 -0.64 6.71
C GLU A 109 14.49 -0.45 5.20
N TYR A 110 13.37 0.11 4.76
CA TYR A 110 13.03 0.32 3.34
C TYR A 110 13.44 1.69 2.82
N PHE A 111 13.41 2.71 3.65
CA PHE A 111 13.64 4.10 3.26
C PHE A 111 14.83 4.69 4.01
N LYS A 112 16.02 4.19 3.69
CA LYS A 112 17.28 4.56 4.38
C LYS A 112 17.88 5.88 3.89
N VAL A 113 17.69 6.20 2.62
CA VAL A 113 18.28 7.37 1.97
C VAL A 113 17.15 8.23 1.42
N ASP A 114 17.14 9.50 1.80
CA ASP A 114 16.13 10.47 1.36
C ASP A 114 14.70 9.92 1.49
N PRO A 115 14.25 9.57 2.71
CA PRO A 115 12.90 9.05 2.88
C PRO A 115 11.85 10.02 2.35
N PRO A 116 10.74 9.52 1.80
CA PRO A 116 9.70 10.38 1.26
C PRO A 116 9.08 11.30 2.33
N ALA A 117 8.51 12.41 1.88
CA ALA A 117 7.66 13.21 2.74
C ALA A 117 6.51 12.32 3.27
N ARG A 118 6.18 12.43 4.56
CA ARG A 118 5.25 11.51 5.19
C ARG A 118 4.32 12.19 6.19
N SER A 119 3.06 11.74 6.22
CA SER A 119 2.14 11.99 7.32
C SER A 119 1.66 10.65 7.87
N THR A 120 1.51 10.55 9.19
CA THR A 120 1.02 9.36 9.86
C THR A 120 -0.08 9.77 10.82
N VAL A 121 -1.24 9.14 10.71
CA VAL A 121 -2.41 9.41 11.56
C VAL A 121 -3.03 8.11 12.05
N GLU A 122 -3.78 8.19 13.13
CA GLU A 122 -4.63 7.10 13.57
C GLU A 122 -5.95 7.14 12.81
N ALA A 123 -6.43 5.98 12.39
CA ALA A 123 -7.73 5.84 11.75
C ALA A 123 -8.34 4.47 12.04
N LYS A 124 -9.65 4.42 12.12
CA LYS A 124 -10.36 3.14 12.20
C LYS A 124 -10.30 2.47 10.82
N ILE A 125 -9.62 1.33 10.76
CA ILE A 125 -9.51 0.50 9.57
C ILE A 125 -10.36 -0.76 9.81
N TYR A 126 -10.99 -1.29 8.75
CA TYR A 126 -11.88 -2.45 8.92
C TYR A 126 -11.13 -3.73 9.31
N ASN A 127 -11.85 -4.64 9.97
CA ASN A 127 -11.35 -5.94 10.45
C ASN A 127 -10.10 -5.83 11.35
N HIS A 128 -9.13 -6.71 11.15
CA HIS A 128 -7.90 -6.80 11.95
C HIS A 128 -6.71 -6.06 11.32
N ILE A 129 -6.96 -5.22 10.34
CA ILE A 129 -5.93 -4.43 9.67
C ILE A 129 -5.41 -3.38 10.64
N LEU A 130 -4.10 -3.39 10.86
CA LEU A 130 -3.41 -2.49 11.79
C LEU A 130 -2.81 -1.28 11.08
N ILE A 131 -2.57 -1.40 9.77
CA ILE A 131 -1.88 -0.37 8.98
C ILE A 131 -2.39 -0.35 7.54
N GLU A 132 -2.52 0.85 7.00
CA GLU A 132 -2.76 1.10 5.58
C GLU A 132 -1.80 2.18 5.11
N ILE A 133 -1.17 1.99 3.96
CA ILE A 133 -0.25 2.95 3.36
C ILE A 133 -0.67 3.24 1.93
N GLU A 134 -0.76 4.51 1.61
CA GLU A 134 -0.87 5.01 0.23
C GLU A 134 0.35 5.84 -0.12
N CYS A 135 0.69 5.93 -1.40
CA CYS A 135 1.86 6.70 -1.80
C CYS A 135 1.69 7.37 -3.17
N ILE A 136 2.53 8.37 -3.39
CA ILE A 136 2.74 9.02 -4.68
C ILE A 136 4.19 8.81 -5.07
N ALA A 137 4.44 8.29 -6.27
CA ALA A 137 5.78 8.14 -6.83
C ALA A 137 5.94 9.05 -8.04
N TYR A 138 7.17 9.53 -8.24
CA TYR A 138 7.56 10.30 -9.42
C TYR A 138 8.46 9.45 -10.29
N LYS A 139 8.02 9.17 -11.50
CA LYS A 139 8.78 8.38 -12.47
C LYS A 139 8.46 8.86 -13.87
N PRO A 140 9.30 9.74 -14.43
CA PRO A 140 9.12 10.21 -15.80
C PRO A 140 9.03 9.04 -16.79
N LEU A 141 8.17 9.20 -17.75
CA LEU A 141 8.11 8.30 -18.91
C LEU A 141 9.37 8.52 -19.77
N ALA A 142 10.00 7.43 -20.15
CA ALA A 142 11.19 7.47 -20.98
C ALA A 142 10.87 7.94 -22.42
#